data_aa15f6ceeeb44380e2a0781a9b80fda7
#
_entry.id   aa15f6ceeeb44380e2a0781a9b80fda7
#
_cell.length_a   1.000
_cell.length_b   1.000
_cell.length_c   1.000
_cell.angle_alpha   90.00
_cell.angle_beta   90.00
_cell.angle_gamma   90.00
#
_symmetry.space_group_name_H-M   'P 1'
#
loop_
_entity.id
_entity.type
_entity.pdbx_description
1 polymer ?
#
loop_
_entity_poly.entity_id
_entity_poly.type
_entity_poly.pdbx_seq_one_letter_code
_entity_poly.pdbx_strand_id
1 'polypeptide(L)'
;MEQQEKKIVYVEDEQEMIDLVKLILSRKGYNVIGAAGGREGLDIIRREIPDLVLLDLMMPDIEGWDVYQQIRADEATKHIPVIVVTAKAQNIDKVLGLHIAKVNDYISKPFSPQDLVASVERVLAEAATKEQA
;
A
#
# COMPACT_ATOMS: atom_id res chain seq x y z
N MET A 1 -5.84 0.95 28.15
CA MET A 1 -5.25 1.88 27.21
C MET A 1 -5.65 1.52 25.79
N GLU A 2 -6.11 2.50 25.06
CA GLU A 2 -6.58 2.25 23.72
C GLU A 2 -5.44 2.25 22.74
N GLN A 3 -5.44 1.29 21.85
CA GLN A 3 -4.53 1.27 20.74
C GLN A 3 -5.18 1.93 19.56
N GLN A 4 -4.47 2.85 18.94
CA GLN A 4 -4.96 3.46 17.73
C GLN A 4 -4.85 2.46 16.59
N GLU A 5 -5.90 2.38 15.80
CA GLU A 5 -5.88 1.54 14.63
C GLU A 5 -4.86 2.08 13.63
N LYS A 6 -4.07 1.19 13.05
CA LYS A 6 -3.20 1.58 11.96
C LYS A 6 -4.05 1.88 10.74
N LYS A 7 -3.71 2.96 10.07
CA LYS A 7 -4.44 3.44 8.91
C LYS A 7 -3.73 3.00 7.64
N ILE A 8 -4.48 2.36 6.74
CA ILE A 8 -3.94 1.86 5.48
C ILE A 8 -4.75 2.47 4.35
N VAL A 9 -4.08 3.04 3.36
CA VAL A 9 -4.74 3.51 2.14
C VAL A 9 -4.46 2.50 1.05
N TYR A 10 -5.52 2.01 0.40
CA TYR A 10 -5.42 1.08 -0.71
C TYR A 10 -5.82 1.79 -2.01
N VAL A 11 -4.87 2.00 -2.90
CA VAL A 11 -5.08 2.67 -4.18
C VAL A 11 -5.34 1.61 -5.24
N GLU A 12 -6.58 1.54 -5.73
CA GLU A 12 -7.05 0.48 -6.60
C GLU A 12 -8.27 0.97 -7.35
N ASP A 13 -8.38 0.68 -8.64
CA ASP A 13 -9.55 1.13 -9.41
C ASP A 13 -10.72 0.13 -9.41
N GLU A 14 -10.51 -1.09 -8.96
CA GLU A 14 -11.56 -2.10 -8.89
C GLU A 14 -12.22 -2.10 -7.52
N GLN A 15 -13.48 -1.70 -7.49
CA GLN A 15 -14.19 -1.57 -6.20
C GLN A 15 -14.30 -2.91 -5.48
N GLU A 16 -14.47 -4.00 -6.21
CA GLU A 16 -14.57 -5.32 -5.58
C GLU A 16 -13.29 -5.67 -4.81
N MET A 17 -12.14 -5.30 -5.36
CA MET A 17 -10.87 -5.55 -4.67
C MET A 17 -10.73 -4.66 -3.45
N ILE A 18 -11.16 -3.41 -3.53
CA ILE A 18 -11.15 -2.53 -2.38
C ILE A 18 -12.00 -3.11 -1.26
N ASP A 19 -13.21 -3.57 -1.60
CA ASP A 19 -14.11 -4.14 -0.61
C ASP A 19 -13.53 -5.39 0.04
N LEU A 20 -12.91 -6.25 -0.76
CA LEU A 20 -12.31 -7.47 -0.24
C LEU A 20 -11.16 -7.18 0.72
N VAL A 21 -10.26 -6.29 0.34
CA VAL A 21 -9.11 -5.95 1.18
C VAL A 21 -9.58 -5.27 2.46
N LYS A 22 -10.58 -4.39 2.36
CA LYS A 22 -11.15 -3.77 3.56
C LYS A 22 -11.70 -4.82 4.51
N LEU A 23 -12.42 -5.80 3.98
CA LEU A 23 -12.97 -6.86 4.82
C LEU A 23 -11.87 -7.65 5.52
N ILE A 24 -10.86 -8.06 4.77
CA ILE A 24 -9.77 -8.88 5.30
C ILE A 24 -9.04 -8.12 6.41
N LEU A 25 -8.63 -6.90 6.12
CA LEU A 25 -7.76 -6.16 7.04
C LEU A 25 -8.52 -5.55 8.21
N SER A 26 -9.80 -5.18 8.01
CA SER A 26 -10.57 -4.64 9.14
C SER A 26 -10.78 -5.69 10.22
N ARG A 27 -10.84 -6.96 9.85
CA ARG A 27 -10.94 -8.05 10.82
C ARG A 27 -9.70 -8.18 11.69
N LYS A 28 -8.58 -7.62 11.22
CA LYS A 28 -7.33 -7.61 11.97
C LYS A 28 -7.11 -6.30 12.72
N GLY A 29 -8.10 -5.42 12.71
CA GLY A 29 -8.03 -4.16 13.46
C GLY A 29 -7.44 -3.00 12.69
N TYR A 30 -7.25 -3.13 11.38
CA TYR A 30 -6.73 -2.02 10.56
C TYR A 30 -7.86 -1.18 10.02
N ASN A 31 -7.61 0.11 9.89
CA ASN A 31 -8.57 1.03 9.27
C ASN A 31 -8.13 1.25 7.83
N VAL A 32 -8.88 0.68 6.88
CA VAL A 32 -8.54 0.73 5.46
C VAL A 32 -9.39 1.76 4.74
N ILE A 33 -8.73 2.67 4.04
CA ILE A 33 -9.39 3.69 3.22
C ILE A 33 -9.10 3.33 1.77
N GLY A 34 -10.16 3.12 0.98
CA GLY A 34 -10.00 2.82 -0.43
C GLY A 34 -9.97 4.09 -1.26
N ALA A 35 -9.11 4.11 -2.26
CA ALA A 35 -9.04 5.20 -3.22
C ALA A 35 -9.21 4.60 -4.61
N ALA A 36 -10.12 5.14 -5.40
CA ALA A 36 -10.53 4.55 -6.67
C ALA A 36 -9.68 5.01 -7.85
N GLY A 37 -8.40 5.23 -7.63
CA GLY A 37 -7.49 5.63 -8.69
C GLY A 37 -6.32 6.39 -8.13
N GLY A 38 -5.34 6.65 -8.99
CA GLY A 38 -4.08 7.24 -8.55
C GLY A 38 -4.20 8.67 -8.05
N ARG A 39 -5.00 9.49 -8.71
CA ARG A 39 -5.15 10.90 -8.30
C ARG A 39 -5.88 10.99 -6.98
N GLU A 40 -6.98 10.26 -6.83
CA GLU A 40 -7.70 10.23 -5.56
C GLU A 40 -6.80 9.65 -4.47
N GLY A 41 -6.01 8.63 -4.82
CA GLY A 41 -5.08 8.02 -3.90
C GLY A 41 -4.07 9.01 -3.35
N LEU A 42 -3.46 9.81 -4.22
CA LEU A 42 -2.49 10.80 -3.79
C LEU A 42 -3.11 11.85 -2.87
N ASP A 43 -4.33 12.30 -3.21
CA ASP A 43 -5.02 13.29 -2.38
C ASP A 43 -5.30 12.72 -0.99
N ILE A 44 -5.78 11.48 -0.92
CA ILE A 44 -6.09 10.83 0.35
C ILE A 44 -4.82 10.59 1.15
N ILE A 45 -3.76 10.11 0.50
CA ILE A 45 -2.49 9.85 1.19
C ILE A 45 -1.93 11.14 1.81
N ARG A 46 -2.00 12.24 1.06
CA ARG A 46 -1.50 13.52 1.56
C ARG A 46 -2.33 14.06 2.71
N ARG A 47 -3.64 13.80 2.68
CA ARG A 47 -4.52 14.27 3.74
C ARG A 47 -4.44 13.40 4.98
N GLU A 48 -4.41 12.09 4.79
CA GLU A 48 -4.52 11.13 5.90
C GLU A 48 -3.18 10.74 6.51
N ILE A 49 -2.10 10.85 5.76
CA ILE A 49 -0.76 10.40 6.16
C ILE A 49 -0.85 9.01 6.80
N PRO A 50 -1.20 7.99 6.02
CA PRO A 50 -1.43 6.65 6.57
C PRO A 50 -0.14 5.98 7.05
N ASP A 51 -0.32 4.90 7.79
CA ASP A 51 0.81 4.09 8.26
C ASP A 51 1.35 3.19 7.16
N LEU A 52 0.54 2.90 6.14
CA LEU A 52 0.92 2.01 5.05
C LEU A 52 0.08 2.32 3.82
N VAL A 53 0.66 2.17 2.66
CA VAL A 53 -0.05 2.27 1.38
C VAL A 53 0.03 0.94 0.65
N LEU A 54 -1.13 0.45 0.21
CA LEU A 54 -1.22 -0.66 -0.74
C LEU A 54 -1.49 -0.03 -2.09
N LEU A 55 -0.72 -0.39 -3.10
CA LEU A 55 -0.75 0.31 -4.38
C LEU A 55 -0.80 -0.64 -5.55
N ASP A 56 -1.85 -0.53 -6.37
CA ASP A 56 -1.92 -1.23 -7.63
C ASP A 56 -1.15 -0.43 -8.69
N LEU A 57 -0.35 -1.11 -9.50
CA LEU A 57 0.43 -0.46 -10.53
C LEU A 57 -0.36 -0.26 -11.83
N MET A 58 -1.45 -1.01 -12.01
CA MET A 58 -2.18 -1.03 -13.27
C MET A 58 -3.50 -0.30 -13.12
N MET A 59 -3.47 1.01 -13.25
CA MET A 59 -4.66 1.85 -13.14
C MET A 59 -4.80 2.74 -14.38
N PRO A 60 -6.03 3.06 -14.80
CA PRO A 60 -6.22 3.79 -16.05
C PRO A 60 -5.90 5.29 -16.00
N ASP A 61 -5.99 5.93 -14.82
CA ASP A 61 -5.83 7.39 -14.76
C ASP A 61 -4.39 7.83 -14.57
N ILE A 62 -3.63 7.12 -13.77
CA ILE A 62 -2.23 7.44 -13.53
C ILE A 62 -1.53 6.15 -13.14
N GLU A 63 -0.38 5.91 -13.72
CA GLU A 63 0.33 4.68 -13.44
C GLU A 63 0.80 4.63 -11.98
N GLY A 64 0.73 3.43 -11.41
CA GLY A 64 1.10 3.25 -10.01
C GLY A 64 2.52 3.68 -9.69
N TRP A 65 3.46 3.49 -10.64
CA TRP A 65 4.83 3.94 -10.40
C TRP A 65 4.92 5.45 -10.24
N ASP A 66 4.09 6.20 -10.97
CA ASP A 66 4.05 7.66 -10.81
C ASP A 66 3.49 8.03 -9.44
N VAL A 67 2.48 7.30 -8.97
CA VAL A 67 1.96 7.50 -7.62
C VAL A 67 3.06 7.26 -6.60
N TYR A 68 3.78 6.15 -6.76
CA TYR A 68 4.87 5.80 -5.86
C TYR A 68 5.93 6.89 -5.83
N GLN A 69 6.33 7.39 -6.99
CA GLN A 69 7.35 8.42 -7.07
C GLN A 69 6.92 9.70 -6.39
N GLN A 70 5.65 10.08 -6.53
CA GLN A 70 5.13 11.27 -5.88
C GLN A 70 5.08 11.11 -4.37
N ILE A 71 4.74 9.90 -3.88
CA ILE A 71 4.80 9.62 -2.44
C ILE A 71 6.23 9.84 -1.92
N ARG A 72 7.22 9.35 -2.63
CA ARG A 72 8.62 9.45 -2.21
C ARG A 72 9.21 10.85 -2.37
N ALA A 73 8.63 11.66 -3.25
CA ALA A 73 9.14 13.01 -3.49
C ALA A 73 8.60 14.04 -2.49
N ASP A 74 7.54 13.71 -1.77
CA ASP A 74 6.90 14.63 -0.84
C ASP A 74 7.45 14.39 0.56
N GLU A 75 7.98 15.42 1.19
CA GLU A 75 8.55 15.31 2.54
C GLU A 75 7.56 14.74 3.56
N ALA A 76 6.27 15.04 3.38
CA ALA A 76 5.25 14.60 4.33
C ALA A 76 4.94 13.10 4.20
N THR A 77 5.21 12.50 3.04
CA THR A 77 4.81 11.12 2.76
C THR A 77 5.96 10.18 2.41
N LYS A 78 7.16 10.71 2.22
CA LYS A 78 8.27 9.91 1.68
C LYS A 78 8.65 8.72 2.56
N HIS A 79 8.31 8.75 3.82
CA HIS A 79 8.65 7.69 4.77
C HIS A 79 7.59 6.59 4.87
N ILE A 80 6.43 6.79 4.22
CA ILE A 80 5.33 5.83 4.34
C ILE A 80 5.69 4.54 3.61
N PRO A 81 5.59 3.37 4.26
CA PRO A 81 5.88 2.11 3.57
C PRO A 81 4.82 1.81 2.52
N VAL A 82 5.25 1.21 1.41
CA VAL A 82 4.38 0.89 0.28
C VAL A 82 4.52 -0.59 -0.07
N ILE A 83 3.38 -1.27 -0.17
CA ILE A 83 3.30 -2.63 -0.69
C ILE A 83 2.59 -2.56 -2.03
N VAL A 84 3.21 -3.09 -3.07
CA VAL A 84 2.59 -3.15 -4.40
C VAL A 84 1.72 -4.40 -4.49
N VAL A 85 0.45 -4.23 -4.88
CA VAL A 85 -0.51 -5.33 -5.02
C VAL A 85 -1.02 -5.30 -6.45
N THR A 86 -0.52 -6.17 -7.31
CA THR A 86 -0.82 -6.07 -8.73
C THR A 86 -0.84 -7.43 -9.42
N ALA A 87 -1.64 -7.54 -10.48
CA ALA A 87 -1.75 -8.77 -11.25
C ALA A 87 -0.44 -9.11 -11.95
N LYS A 88 0.43 -8.13 -12.16
CA LYS A 88 1.66 -8.32 -12.91
C LYS A 88 2.91 -8.25 -12.06
N ALA A 89 2.78 -8.53 -10.75
CA ALA A 89 3.93 -8.46 -9.86
C ALA A 89 5.07 -9.39 -10.28
N GLN A 90 4.74 -10.51 -10.94
CA GLN A 90 5.77 -11.44 -11.40
C GLN A 90 6.46 -10.97 -12.67
N ASN A 91 5.74 -10.24 -13.50
CA ASN A 91 6.27 -9.76 -14.77
C ASN A 91 6.91 -8.40 -14.65
N ILE A 92 6.47 -7.62 -13.71
CA ILE A 92 7.17 -6.43 -13.37
C ILE A 92 8.43 -6.88 -12.72
N ASP A 93 9.42 -6.44 -13.20
CA ASP A 93 10.69 -6.67 -12.73
C ASP A 93 10.74 -6.44 -11.24
N LYS A 94 10.57 -7.50 -10.44
CA LYS A 94 10.67 -7.38 -9.00
C LYS A 94 12.01 -6.81 -8.60
N VAL A 95 13.04 -7.21 -9.34
CA VAL A 95 14.38 -6.70 -9.10
C VAL A 95 14.39 -5.19 -9.33
N LEU A 96 13.80 -4.74 -10.44
CA LEU A 96 13.75 -3.32 -10.74
C LEU A 96 12.96 -2.56 -9.68
N GLY A 97 11.78 -3.08 -9.31
CA GLY A 97 10.94 -2.43 -8.32
C GLY A 97 11.59 -2.35 -6.96
N LEU A 98 12.15 -3.47 -6.48
CA LEU A 98 12.76 -3.51 -5.15
C LEU A 98 14.07 -2.74 -5.08
N HIS A 99 14.87 -2.77 -6.16
CA HIS A 99 16.18 -2.13 -6.14
C HIS A 99 16.14 -0.67 -6.56
N ILE A 100 15.26 -0.32 -7.49
CA ILE A 100 15.18 1.06 -7.98
C ILE A 100 14.13 1.86 -7.24
N ALA A 101 12.89 1.36 -7.18
CA ALA A 101 11.80 2.05 -6.52
C ALA A 101 11.81 1.85 -5.02
N LYS A 102 12.41 0.75 -4.55
CA LYS A 102 12.55 0.45 -3.11
C LYS A 102 11.21 0.32 -2.40
N VAL A 103 10.26 -0.36 -3.07
CA VAL A 103 9.01 -0.70 -2.40
C VAL A 103 9.27 -1.74 -1.32
N ASN A 104 8.37 -1.78 -0.35
CA ASN A 104 8.57 -2.63 0.82
C ASN A 104 8.20 -4.09 0.57
N ASP A 105 7.26 -4.35 -0.32
CA ASP A 105 6.90 -5.72 -0.71
C ASP A 105 6.07 -5.71 -1.97
N TYR A 106 5.95 -6.88 -2.59
CA TYR A 106 5.10 -7.13 -3.74
C TYR A 106 4.13 -8.26 -3.41
N ILE A 107 2.87 -8.08 -3.76
CA ILE A 107 1.86 -9.12 -3.65
C ILE A 107 1.22 -9.31 -5.02
N SER A 108 1.23 -10.53 -5.53
CA SER A 108 0.60 -10.85 -6.81
C SER A 108 -0.87 -11.15 -6.64
N LYS A 109 -1.71 -10.63 -7.52
CA LYS A 109 -3.10 -11.02 -7.60
C LYS A 109 -3.21 -12.28 -8.45
N PRO A 110 -4.04 -13.24 -8.08
CA PRO A 110 -4.82 -13.29 -6.84
C PRO A 110 -3.94 -13.66 -5.65
N PHE A 111 -4.31 -13.17 -4.49
CA PHE A 111 -3.57 -13.47 -3.26
C PHE A 111 -4.50 -14.13 -2.25
N SER A 112 -3.92 -14.84 -1.29
CA SER A 112 -4.70 -15.37 -0.19
C SER A 112 -4.81 -14.29 0.91
N PRO A 113 -5.90 -14.32 1.70
CA PRO A 113 -6.00 -13.42 2.85
C PRO A 113 -4.81 -13.53 3.78
N GLN A 114 -4.31 -14.74 3.98
CA GLN A 114 -3.17 -14.96 4.86
C GLN A 114 -1.90 -14.26 4.35
N ASP A 115 -1.66 -14.33 3.04
CA ASP A 115 -0.49 -13.69 2.45
C ASP A 115 -0.58 -12.18 2.56
N LEU A 116 -1.77 -11.61 2.34
CA LEU A 116 -1.96 -10.18 2.47
C LEU A 116 -1.70 -9.73 3.90
N VAL A 117 -2.30 -10.41 4.88
CA VAL A 117 -2.14 -10.07 6.29
C VAL A 117 -0.68 -10.19 6.70
N ALA A 118 -0.01 -11.28 6.31
CA ALA A 118 1.38 -11.50 6.68
C ALA A 118 2.29 -10.39 6.14
N SER A 119 2.07 -9.96 4.90
CA SER A 119 2.87 -8.90 4.32
C SER A 119 2.64 -7.57 5.05
N VAL A 120 1.39 -7.24 5.32
CA VAL A 120 1.05 -6.00 6.02
C VAL A 120 1.68 -5.98 7.41
N GLU A 121 1.54 -7.07 8.15
CA GLU A 121 2.08 -7.14 9.52
C GLU A 121 3.60 -7.03 9.52
N ARG A 122 4.26 -7.73 8.59
CA ARG A 122 5.71 -7.69 8.51
C ARG A 122 6.21 -6.28 8.15
N VAL A 123 5.60 -5.65 7.16
CA VAL A 123 6.05 -4.33 6.72
C VAL A 123 5.82 -3.28 7.80
N LEU A 124 4.67 -3.33 8.49
CA LEU A 124 4.41 -2.40 9.59
C LEU A 124 5.39 -2.61 10.74
N ALA A 125 5.73 -3.85 11.05
CA ALA A 125 6.71 -4.14 12.11
C ALA A 125 8.09 -3.62 11.74
N GLU A 126 8.50 -3.78 10.50
CA GLU A 126 9.79 -3.26 10.04
C GLU A 126 9.84 -1.74 10.10
N ALA A 127 8.74 -1.08 9.74
CA ALA A 127 8.68 0.38 9.79
C ALA A 127 8.77 0.88 11.23
N ALA A 128 8.10 0.20 12.16
CA ALA A 128 8.16 0.58 13.56
C ALA A 128 9.57 0.44 14.12
N THR A 129 10.28 -0.61 13.71
CA THR A 129 11.66 -0.83 14.14
C THR A 129 12.56 0.29 13.63
N LYS A 130 12.39 0.71 12.39
CA LYS A 130 13.19 1.81 11.83
C LYS A 130 12.94 3.12 12.53
N GLU A 131 11.69 3.37 12.94
CA GLU A 131 11.36 4.61 13.64
C GLU A 131 12.01 4.66 15.00
N GLN A 132 12.21 3.51 15.62
CA GLN A 132 12.83 3.44 16.95
C GLN A 132 14.34 3.50 16.88
N ALA A 133 14.90 3.21 15.74
CA ALA A 133 16.35 3.30 15.56
C ALA A 133 16.75 4.74 15.25
#